data_e8678002855be07194c113041a376742
#
_entry.id   e8678002855be07194c113041a376742
#
_cell.length_a   1.000
_cell.length_b   1.000
_cell.length_c   1.000
_cell.angle_alpha   90.00
_cell.angle_beta   90.00
_cell.angle_gamma   90.00
#
_symmetry.space_group_name_H-M   'P 1'
#
loop_
_entity.id
_entity.type
_entity.pdbx_description
1 polymer ?
#
loop_
_entity_poly.entity_id
_entity_poly.type
_entity_poly.pdbx_seq_one_letter_code
_entity_poly.pdbx_strand_id
1 'polypeptide(L)'
;MGYDYIVFDEHHFNEDLQWKDAVPMFERLQALADRNGVEFGLKLSNTFPVDTTRGELPNDEMYMSGRALFPLTIEMCSRISRQFAGKMKISFAGGAEYFNCDKLFEAGIWPITVATTILKPGGYNRLVQMCE
;
A
#
# COMPACT_ATOMS: atom_id res chain seq x y z
N MET A 1 1.46 -12.42 -12.17
CA MET A 1 2.49 -11.40 -12.40
C MET A 1 3.91 -11.97 -12.47
N GLY A 2 4.09 -13.28 -12.45
CA GLY A 2 5.38 -13.97 -12.55
C GLY A 2 6.26 -13.91 -11.30
N TYR A 3 5.65 -13.73 -10.14
CA TYR A 3 6.34 -13.72 -8.84
C TYR A 3 6.13 -15.04 -8.08
N ASP A 4 6.08 -16.16 -8.77
CA ASP A 4 5.76 -17.49 -8.21
C ASP A 4 6.80 -17.98 -7.20
N TYR A 5 7.98 -17.35 -7.20
CA TYR A 5 9.07 -17.63 -6.27
C TYR A 5 8.99 -16.86 -4.94
N ILE A 6 8.07 -15.91 -4.82
CA ILE A 6 7.88 -15.17 -3.57
C ILE A 6 7.04 -16.04 -2.64
N VAL A 7 7.61 -16.38 -1.50
CA VAL A 7 6.94 -17.13 -0.45
C VAL A 7 6.44 -16.18 0.62
N PHE A 8 5.16 -16.30 0.93
CA PHE A 8 4.52 -15.58 2.03
C PHE A 8 4.31 -16.57 3.17
N ASP A 9 5.15 -16.51 4.18
CA ASP A 9 4.96 -17.32 5.37
C ASP A 9 3.85 -16.72 6.24
N GLU A 10 3.08 -17.58 6.92
CA GLU A 10 1.97 -17.16 7.77
C GLU A 10 2.41 -16.28 8.94
N HIS A 11 3.64 -16.44 9.42
CA HIS A 11 4.15 -15.64 10.55
C HIS A 11 4.16 -14.14 10.22
N HIS A 12 4.44 -13.74 8.97
CA HIS A 12 4.41 -12.33 8.55
C HIS A 12 3.02 -11.69 8.68
N PHE A 13 1.95 -12.50 8.55
CA PHE A 13 0.58 -12.02 8.70
C PHE A 13 0.11 -12.10 10.15
N ASN A 14 0.56 -13.09 10.93
CA ASN A 14 0.08 -13.32 12.29
C ASN A 14 0.55 -12.24 13.26
N GLU A 15 1.72 -11.63 13.01
CA GLU A 15 2.28 -10.54 13.81
C GLU A 15 1.78 -9.15 13.40
N ASP A 16 1.16 -9.03 12.24
CA ASP A 16 0.59 -7.78 11.75
C ASP A 16 -0.75 -7.44 12.42
N LEU A 17 -1.15 -6.17 12.31
CA LEU A 17 -2.44 -5.69 12.77
C LEU A 17 -3.58 -6.46 12.11
N GLN A 18 -4.32 -7.22 12.91
CA GLN A 18 -5.41 -8.05 12.43
C GLN A 18 -6.64 -7.20 12.06
N TRP A 19 -7.38 -7.63 11.04
CA TRP A 19 -8.56 -6.93 10.56
C TRP A 19 -9.61 -6.66 11.65
N LYS A 20 -9.83 -7.63 12.53
CA LYS A 20 -10.78 -7.53 13.66
C LYS A 20 -10.40 -6.42 14.65
N ASP A 21 -9.13 -6.09 14.75
CA ASP A 21 -8.60 -5.06 15.65
C ASP A 21 -8.45 -3.72 14.91
N ALA A 22 -8.10 -3.75 13.63
CA ALA A 22 -7.94 -2.58 12.79
C ALA A 22 -9.25 -1.79 12.62
N VAL A 23 -10.35 -2.47 12.31
CA VAL A 23 -11.63 -1.80 12.04
C VAL A 23 -12.12 -0.99 13.24
N PRO A 24 -12.25 -1.54 14.47
CA PRO A 24 -12.64 -0.74 15.64
C PRO A 24 -11.66 0.39 15.96
N MET A 25 -10.36 0.18 15.73
CA MET A 25 -9.35 1.21 15.91
C MET A 25 -9.58 2.38 14.96
N PHE A 26 -9.80 2.10 13.67
CA PHE A 26 -10.05 3.14 12.68
C PHE A 26 -11.34 3.90 12.94
N GLU A 27 -12.41 3.23 13.37
CA GLU A 27 -13.67 3.88 13.77
C GLU A 27 -13.46 4.84 14.94
N ARG A 28 -12.70 4.44 15.96
CA ARG A 28 -12.37 5.30 17.10
C ARG A 28 -11.52 6.51 16.70
N LEU A 29 -10.53 6.31 15.84
CA LEU A 29 -9.66 7.39 15.32
C LEU A 29 -10.47 8.38 14.47
N GLN A 30 -11.36 7.89 13.61
CA GLN A 30 -12.26 8.74 12.83
C GLN A 30 -13.16 9.57 13.74
N ALA A 31 -13.80 8.95 14.73
CA ALA A 31 -14.66 9.66 15.69
C ALA A 31 -13.89 10.69 16.54
N LEU A 32 -12.62 10.42 16.82
CA LEU A 32 -11.77 11.40 17.51
C LEU A 32 -11.41 12.58 16.61
N ALA A 33 -11.08 12.32 15.36
CA ALA A 33 -10.80 13.33 14.35
C ALA A 33 -12.00 14.24 14.13
N ASP A 34 -13.18 13.67 13.95
CA ASP A 34 -14.44 14.40 13.78
C ASP A 34 -14.73 15.34 14.95
N ARG A 35 -14.53 14.88 16.19
CA ARG A 35 -14.72 15.71 17.41
C ARG A 35 -13.74 16.88 17.49
N ASN A 36 -12.56 16.74 16.91
CA ASN A 36 -11.52 17.77 16.95
C ASN A 36 -11.48 18.62 15.65
N GLY A 37 -12.39 18.39 14.72
CA GLY A 37 -12.45 19.13 13.46
C GLY A 37 -11.22 18.93 12.55
N VAL A 38 -10.58 17.76 12.64
CA VAL A 38 -9.43 17.39 11.80
C VAL A 38 -9.78 16.22 10.89
N GLU A 39 -9.09 16.10 9.78
CA GLU A 39 -9.26 14.97 8.88
C GLU A 39 -8.43 13.76 9.33
N PHE A 40 -9.01 12.57 9.20
CA PHE A 40 -8.33 11.30 9.38
C PHE A 40 -8.34 10.52 8.07
N GLY A 41 -7.27 9.78 7.82
CA GLY A 41 -7.16 8.90 6.68
C GLY A 41 -6.07 7.86 6.90
N LEU A 42 -6.05 6.86 6.03
CA LEU A 42 -5.12 5.75 6.09
C LEU A 42 -4.12 5.85 4.94
N LYS A 43 -2.85 5.60 5.21
CA LYS A 43 -1.84 5.41 4.19
C LYS A 43 -1.57 3.92 4.01
N LEU A 44 -1.79 3.41 2.81
CA LEU A 44 -1.60 2.01 2.43
C LEU A 44 -0.56 1.93 1.31
N SER A 45 0.40 1.05 1.39
CA SER A 45 0.87 0.23 2.49
C SER A 45 2.37 0.41 2.68
N ASN A 46 2.92 -0.16 3.74
CA ASN A 46 4.36 -0.33 3.85
C ASN A 46 4.85 -1.48 2.95
N THR A 47 6.17 -1.62 2.80
CA THR A 47 6.79 -2.80 2.24
C THR A 47 6.36 -4.05 3.00
N PHE A 48 6.26 -5.18 2.31
CA PHE A 48 5.86 -6.45 2.91
C PHE A 48 7.08 -7.38 3.02
N PRO A 49 7.37 -7.97 4.20
CA PRO A 49 8.44 -8.92 4.35
C PRO A 49 8.11 -10.21 3.60
N VAL A 50 9.11 -10.80 2.98
CA VAL A 50 9.05 -12.09 2.29
C VAL A 50 10.34 -12.84 2.53
N ASP A 51 10.27 -14.18 2.60
CA ASP A 51 11.43 -15.01 2.84
C ASP A 51 12.35 -15.07 1.63
N THR A 52 13.66 -15.01 1.88
CA THR A 52 14.67 -15.29 0.85
C THR A 52 14.87 -16.79 0.75
N THR A 53 14.49 -17.37 -0.38
CA THR A 53 14.55 -18.83 -0.60
C THR A 53 15.65 -19.27 -1.56
N ARG A 54 16.33 -18.33 -2.21
CA ARG A 54 17.33 -18.59 -3.26
C ARG A 54 18.69 -17.94 -2.96
N GLY A 55 18.90 -17.42 -1.75
CA GLY A 55 20.12 -16.72 -1.41
C GLY A 55 20.28 -15.38 -2.14
N GLU A 56 19.19 -14.70 -2.47
CA GLU A 56 19.16 -13.41 -3.17
C GLU A 56 19.84 -12.31 -2.36
N LEU A 57 19.72 -12.40 -1.04
CA LEU A 57 20.34 -11.49 -0.07
C LEU A 57 21.01 -12.30 1.04
N PRO A 58 21.94 -11.69 1.80
CA PRO A 58 22.58 -12.34 2.95
C PRO A 58 21.64 -12.53 4.15
N ASN A 59 20.44 -11.92 4.13
CA ASN A 59 19.45 -12.05 5.19
C ASN A 59 18.40 -13.08 4.83
N ASP A 60 17.73 -13.66 5.81
CA ASP A 60 16.66 -14.63 5.63
C ASP A 60 15.36 -14.00 5.11
N GLU A 61 15.23 -12.69 5.24
CA GLU A 61 14.09 -11.91 4.79
C GLU A 61 14.49 -10.77 3.86
N MET A 62 13.61 -10.41 2.94
CA MET A 62 13.68 -9.20 2.13
C MET A 62 12.34 -8.46 2.16
N TYR A 63 12.33 -7.20 1.73
CA TYR A 63 11.12 -6.39 1.70
C TYR A 63 10.60 -6.23 0.27
N MET A 64 9.43 -6.81 0.01
CA MET A 64 8.74 -6.63 -1.26
C MET A 64 8.21 -5.21 -1.37
N SER A 65 8.47 -4.56 -2.49
CA SER A 65 8.05 -3.18 -2.78
C SER A 65 7.72 -2.98 -4.25
N GLY A 66 7.31 -1.77 -4.61
CA GLY A 66 7.03 -1.42 -6.00
C GLY A 66 5.86 -2.22 -6.59
N ARG A 67 5.97 -2.58 -7.86
CA ARG A 67 4.91 -3.23 -8.63
C ARG A 67 4.42 -4.55 -8.02
N ALA A 68 5.29 -5.32 -7.40
CA ALA A 68 4.93 -6.58 -6.76
C ALA A 68 3.97 -6.39 -5.58
N LEU A 69 4.10 -5.27 -4.86
CA LEU A 69 3.23 -4.93 -3.73
C LEU A 69 1.84 -4.42 -4.18
N PHE A 70 1.71 -3.92 -5.39
CA PHE A 70 0.47 -3.28 -5.87
C PHE A 70 -0.79 -4.12 -5.70
N PRO A 71 -0.83 -5.43 -6.05
CA PRO A 71 -2.02 -6.24 -5.89
C PRO A 71 -2.49 -6.35 -4.43
N LEU A 72 -1.57 -6.46 -3.48
CA LEU A 72 -1.90 -6.52 -2.06
C LEU A 72 -2.45 -5.18 -1.57
N THR A 73 -1.80 -4.08 -1.95
CA THR A 73 -2.21 -2.74 -1.54
C THR A 73 -3.58 -2.36 -2.10
N ILE A 74 -3.86 -2.65 -3.38
CA ILE A 74 -5.14 -2.29 -3.99
C ILE A 74 -6.30 -3.16 -3.43
N GLU A 75 -6.04 -4.43 -3.12
CA GLU A 75 -7.03 -5.27 -2.43
C GLU A 75 -7.34 -4.72 -1.03
N MET A 76 -6.33 -4.27 -0.29
CA MET A 76 -6.54 -3.65 1.01
C MET A 76 -7.34 -2.35 0.90
N CYS A 77 -7.05 -1.50 -0.09
CA CYS A 77 -7.84 -0.30 -0.39
C CYS A 77 -9.31 -0.66 -0.64
N SER A 78 -9.56 -1.69 -1.45
CA SER A 78 -10.91 -2.17 -1.76
C SER A 78 -11.66 -2.65 -0.50
N ARG A 79 -11.00 -3.42 0.36
CA ARG A 79 -11.60 -3.90 1.62
C ARG A 79 -11.97 -2.74 2.55
N ILE A 80 -11.06 -1.79 2.75
CA ILE A 80 -11.30 -0.61 3.58
C ILE A 80 -12.41 0.24 2.99
N SER A 81 -12.39 0.49 1.68
CA SER A 81 -13.45 1.27 1.03
C SER A 81 -14.83 0.64 1.21
N ARG A 82 -14.95 -0.68 1.09
CA ARG A 82 -16.21 -1.39 1.34
C ARG A 82 -16.64 -1.31 2.80
N GLN A 83 -15.70 -1.54 3.72
CA GLN A 83 -15.97 -1.51 5.18
C GLN A 83 -16.51 -0.16 5.64
N PHE A 84 -15.96 0.92 5.11
CA PHE A 84 -16.31 2.29 5.50
C PHE A 84 -17.21 3.00 4.48
N ALA A 85 -17.84 2.25 3.57
CA ALA A 85 -18.76 2.77 2.55
C ALA A 85 -18.18 3.96 1.74
N GLY A 86 -16.89 3.89 1.40
CA GLY A 86 -16.16 4.92 0.66
C GLY A 86 -15.82 6.19 1.44
N LYS A 87 -16.14 6.26 2.72
CA LYS A 87 -15.92 7.47 3.53
C LYS A 87 -14.49 7.62 4.07
N MET A 88 -13.76 6.51 4.21
CA MET A 88 -12.38 6.54 4.68
C MET A 88 -11.47 7.12 3.61
N LYS A 89 -10.75 8.19 3.94
CA LYS A 89 -9.73 8.74 3.05
C LYS A 89 -8.53 7.81 2.99
N ILE A 90 -8.09 7.49 1.79
CA ILE A 90 -6.97 6.59 1.56
C ILE A 90 -5.90 7.31 0.73
N SER A 91 -4.66 7.31 1.25
CA SER A 91 -3.48 7.62 0.46
C SER A 91 -2.77 6.34 0.07
N PHE A 92 -2.11 6.34 -1.07
CA PHE A 92 -1.48 5.16 -1.65
C PHE A 92 0.05 5.22 -1.61
N ALA A 93 0.67 4.14 -1.16
CA ALA A 93 2.11 3.94 -1.18
C ALA A 93 2.42 2.44 -1.34
N GLY A 94 2.27 1.90 -2.52
CA GLY A 94 2.43 0.46 -2.74
C GLY A 94 2.45 0.11 -4.22
N GLY A 95 3.47 0.58 -4.94
CA GLY A 95 3.66 0.23 -6.34
C GLY A 95 2.88 1.10 -7.34
N ALA A 96 2.58 2.34 -6.96
CA ALA A 96 2.09 3.33 -7.91
C ALA A 96 3.17 3.64 -8.96
N GLU A 97 2.76 3.69 -10.21
CA GLU A 97 3.60 3.99 -11.36
C GLU A 97 2.75 4.54 -12.52
N TYR A 98 3.39 4.95 -13.61
CA TYR A 98 2.74 5.53 -14.79
C TYR A 98 1.49 4.77 -15.27
N PHE A 99 1.52 3.42 -15.24
CA PHE A 99 0.43 2.60 -15.79
C PHE A 99 -0.80 2.46 -14.89
N ASN A 100 -0.77 2.99 -13.67
CA ASN A 100 -1.85 2.82 -12.70
C ASN A 100 -2.19 4.04 -11.87
N CYS A 101 -1.39 5.12 -11.93
CA CYS A 101 -1.62 6.32 -11.11
C CYS A 101 -2.91 7.06 -11.50
N ASP A 102 -3.26 7.08 -12.78
CA ASP A 102 -4.52 7.63 -13.30
C ASP A 102 -5.73 6.93 -12.67
N LYS A 103 -5.73 5.60 -12.68
CA LYS A 103 -6.81 4.76 -12.12
C LYS A 103 -6.94 4.89 -10.61
N LEU A 104 -5.81 5.03 -9.91
CA LEU A 104 -5.82 5.30 -8.48
C LEU A 104 -6.48 6.65 -8.17
N PHE A 105 -6.13 7.67 -8.96
CA PHE A 105 -6.71 9.00 -8.81
C PHE A 105 -8.21 9.01 -9.15
N GLU A 106 -8.62 8.38 -10.24
CA GLU A 106 -10.03 8.22 -10.63
C GLU A 106 -10.85 7.48 -9.57
N ALA A 107 -10.23 6.53 -8.86
CA ALA A 107 -10.85 5.83 -7.73
C ALA A 107 -10.95 6.68 -6.45
N GLY A 108 -10.50 7.94 -6.48
CA GLY A 108 -10.54 8.85 -5.33
C GLY A 108 -9.45 8.57 -4.29
N ILE A 109 -8.39 7.85 -4.66
CA ILE A 109 -7.25 7.56 -3.79
C ILE A 109 -6.23 8.69 -3.91
N TRP A 110 -6.03 9.44 -2.83
CA TRP A 110 -5.18 10.62 -2.79
C TRP A 110 -4.68 10.92 -1.37
N PRO A 111 -3.42 11.38 -1.19
CA PRO A 111 -2.34 11.49 -2.19
C PRO A 111 -1.72 10.15 -2.60
N ILE A 112 -1.08 10.12 -3.77
CA ILE A 112 -0.33 8.97 -4.27
C ILE A 112 1.16 9.20 -4.04
N THR A 113 1.81 8.26 -3.38
CA THR A 113 3.26 8.31 -3.08
C THR A 113 4.00 7.27 -3.91
N VAL A 114 5.12 7.67 -4.50
CA VAL A 114 6.00 6.81 -5.28
C VAL A 114 7.42 6.82 -4.72
N ALA A 115 8.06 5.66 -4.72
CA ALA A 115 9.47 5.52 -4.35
C ALA A 115 10.20 4.62 -5.36
N THR A 116 9.86 3.33 -5.43
CA THR A 116 10.53 2.35 -6.28
C THR A 116 10.55 2.76 -7.76
N THR A 117 9.51 3.44 -8.22
CA THR A 117 9.39 3.91 -9.62
C THR A 117 10.52 4.89 -9.98
N ILE A 118 10.88 5.79 -9.08
CA ILE A 118 11.93 6.79 -9.34
C ILE A 118 13.35 6.25 -9.14
N LEU A 119 13.49 5.08 -8.52
CA LEU A 119 14.78 4.38 -8.40
C LEU A 119 15.16 3.60 -9.67
N LYS A 120 14.22 3.44 -10.60
CA LYS A 120 14.44 2.78 -11.89
C LYS A 120 15.05 3.76 -12.90
N PRO A 121 15.62 3.25 -14.04
CA PRO A 121 16.09 4.10 -15.12
C PRO A 121 15.06 5.13 -15.55
N GLY A 122 15.47 6.38 -15.73
CA GLY A 122 14.60 7.54 -15.94
C GLY A 122 14.43 8.41 -14.70
N GLY A 123 14.65 7.86 -13.50
CA GLY A 123 14.69 8.63 -12.25
C GLY A 123 13.49 9.55 -12.07
N TYR A 124 13.75 10.79 -11.69
CA TYR A 124 12.72 11.82 -11.45
C TYR A 124 11.94 12.23 -12.72
N ASN A 125 12.46 11.99 -13.93
CA ASN A 125 11.71 12.26 -15.16
C ASN A 125 10.43 11.42 -15.26
N ARG A 126 10.36 10.30 -14.53
CA ARG A 126 9.12 9.49 -14.43
C ARG A 126 7.98 10.21 -13.72
N LEU A 127 8.28 11.17 -12.84
CA LEU A 127 7.24 11.99 -12.21
C LEU A 127 6.55 12.89 -13.22
N VAL A 128 7.30 13.45 -14.17
CA VAL A 128 6.72 14.25 -15.26
C VAL A 128 5.73 13.41 -16.05
N GLN A 129 6.13 12.21 -16.47
CA GLN A 129 5.26 11.26 -17.19
C GLN A 129 3.98 10.88 -16.41
N MET A 130 4.06 10.82 -15.09
CA MET A 130 2.90 10.46 -14.25
C MET A 130 1.94 11.64 -14.04
N CYS A 131 2.38 12.88 -14.29
CA CYS A 131 1.58 14.09 -14.15
C CYS A 131 0.95 14.56 -15.48
N GLU A 132 1.38 14.03 -16.60
CA GLU A 132 0.84 14.27 -17.94
C GLU A 132 -0.40 13.39 -18.20
#